data_2bce7d1318cdf1a3d487046d04a457c2
#
_entry.id   2bce7d1318cdf1a3d487046d04a457c2
#
_cell.length_a   1.000
_cell.length_b   1.000
_cell.length_c   1.000
_cell.angle_alpha   90.00
_cell.angle_beta   90.00
_cell.angle_gamma   90.00
#
_symmetry.space_group_name_H-M   'P 1'
#
loop_
_entity.id
_entity.type
_entity.pdbx_description
1 polymer ?
#
loop_
_entity_poly.entity_id
_entity_poly.type
_entity_poly.pdbx_seq_one_letter_code
_entity_poly.pdbx_strand_id
1 'polypeptide(L)'
;MAIKIVMLKSLEDVIADVKEMLSGDSVIGYTLINPFTLTFREEAQVKFYPYAPLSTDKIIPIPSDWVVSIVEPMEEIKNSYLENIDGKSESTDS
;
A
#
# COMPACT_ATOMS: atom_id res chain seq x y z
N MET A 1 1.13 7.46 11.41
CA MET A 1 1.21 6.57 10.25
C MET A 1 -0.04 5.70 10.18
N ALA A 2 -0.71 5.70 9.05
CA ALA A 2 -1.97 4.97 8.91
C ALA A 2 -1.81 3.85 7.88
N ILE A 3 -1.29 2.71 8.32
CA ILE A 3 -1.06 1.57 7.43
C ILE A 3 -2.39 0.87 7.17
N LYS A 4 -2.77 0.83 5.91
CA LYS A 4 -4.06 0.27 5.49
C LYS A 4 -3.87 -0.59 4.24
N ILE A 5 -4.82 -1.48 4.03
CA ILE A 5 -4.91 -2.20 2.76
C ILE A 5 -6.00 -1.53 1.95
N VAL A 6 -5.65 -1.08 0.76
CA VAL A 6 -6.54 -0.39 -0.15
C VAL A 6 -6.89 -1.36 -1.27
N MET A 7 -8.17 -1.67 -1.40
CA MET A 7 -8.64 -2.61 -2.41
C MET A 7 -9.12 -1.80 -3.60
N LEU A 8 -8.52 -2.05 -4.75
CA LEU A 8 -8.73 -1.23 -5.94
C LEU A 8 -9.66 -1.94 -6.93
N LYS A 9 -10.26 -1.14 -7.81
CA LYS A 9 -11.13 -1.69 -8.85
C LYS A 9 -10.39 -2.62 -9.80
N SER A 10 -9.08 -2.47 -9.89
CA SER A 10 -8.25 -3.35 -10.70
C SER A 10 -8.07 -4.72 -10.07
N LEU A 11 -8.69 -4.97 -8.91
CA LEU A 11 -8.59 -6.21 -8.15
C LEU A 11 -7.24 -6.37 -7.47
N GLU A 12 -6.46 -5.31 -7.40
CA GLU A 12 -5.23 -5.31 -6.65
C GLU A 12 -5.51 -4.89 -5.22
N ASP A 13 -4.80 -5.49 -4.29
CA ASP A 13 -4.80 -5.10 -2.89
C ASP A 13 -3.45 -4.47 -2.61
N VAL A 14 -3.46 -3.23 -2.14
CA VAL A 14 -2.24 -2.45 -1.94
C VAL A 14 -2.14 -2.04 -0.49
N ILE A 15 -1.00 -2.34 0.14
CA ILE A 15 -0.76 -1.88 1.50
C ILE A 15 0.13 -0.65 1.45
N ALA A 16 -0.19 0.33 2.25
CA ALA A 16 0.52 1.61 2.24
C ALA A 16 0.20 2.41 3.49
N ASP A 17 0.98 3.45 3.73
CA ASP A 17 0.59 4.51 4.64
C ASP A 17 -0.33 5.42 3.84
N VAL A 18 -1.58 5.53 4.25
CA VAL A 18 -2.64 6.14 3.46
C VAL A 18 -3.08 7.46 4.07
N LYS A 19 -3.15 8.49 3.24
CA LYS A 19 -3.64 9.80 3.66
C LYS A 19 -4.76 10.24 2.72
N GLU A 20 -5.76 10.88 3.27
CA GLU A 20 -6.87 11.40 2.48
C GLU A 20 -6.47 12.67 1.76
N MET A 21 -6.93 12.81 0.52
CA MET A 21 -6.82 14.06 -0.23
C MET A 21 -8.18 14.72 -0.22
N LEU A 22 -8.23 15.91 0.34
CA LEU A 22 -9.49 16.60 0.56
C LEU A 22 -9.64 17.79 -0.38
N SER A 23 -10.89 18.03 -0.80
CA SER A 23 -11.27 19.27 -1.45
C SER A 23 -12.46 19.80 -0.64
N GLY A 24 -12.21 20.83 0.18
CA GLY A 24 -13.19 21.24 1.17
C GLY A 24 -13.43 20.12 2.15
N ASP A 25 -14.68 19.69 2.28
CA ASP A 25 -15.04 18.59 3.18
C ASP A 25 -15.11 17.24 2.48
N SER A 26 -14.83 17.20 1.19
CA SER A 26 -14.97 15.99 0.41
C SER A 26 -13.64 15.30 0.20
N VAL A 27 -13.64 13.97 0.33
CA VAL A 27 -12.47 13.17 0.00
C VAL A 27 -12.48 12.93 -1.50
N ILE A 28 -11.46 13.45 -2.20
CA ILE A 28 -11.37 13.29 -3.64
C ILE A 28 -10.38 12.20 -4.04
N GLY A 29 -9.58 11.72 -3.11
CA GLY A 29 -8.61 10.68 -3.42
C GLY A 29 -7.80 10.34 -2.20
N TYR A 30 -6.78 9.53 -2.42
CA TYR A 30 -5.90 9.08 -1.36
C TYR A 30 -4.46 9.14 -1.84
N THR A 31 -3.57 9.52 -0.94
CA THR A 31 -2.14 9.48 -1.20
C THR A 31 -1.60 8.22 -0.56
N LEU A 32 -0.98 7.37 -1.37
CA LEU A 32 -0.39 6.13 -0.89
C LEU A 32 1.12 6.33 -0.76
N ILE A 33 1.63 6.17 0.44
CA ILE A 33 3.05 6.33 0.72
C ILE A 33 3.67 4.95 0.87
N ASN A 34 4.71 4.67 0.10
CA ASN A 34 5.39 3.38 0.02
C ASN A 34 4.41 2.26 -0.29
N PRO A 35 3.64 2.35 -1.39
CA PRO A 35 2.63 1.34 -1.67
C PRO A 35 3.25 0.06 -2.22
N PHE A 36 2.77 -1.07 -1.71
CA PHE A 36 3.16 -2.40 -2.18
C PHE A 36 1.91 -3.19 -2.50
N THR A 37 1.93 -3.87 -3.62
CA THR A 37 0.85 -4.77 -4.00
C THR A 37 1.03 -6.08 -3.24
N LEU A 38 -0.06 -6.56 -2.66
CA LEU A 38 -0.07 -7.83 -1.95
C LEU A 38 -0.52 -8.93 -2.88
N THR A 39 0.19 -10.05 -2.87
CA THR A 39 -0.30 -11.24 -3.54
C THR A 39 -0.38 -12.35 -2.51
N PHE A 40 -1.46 -13.11 -2.59
CA PHE A 40 -1.73 -14.19 -1.65
C PHE A 40 -1.82 -15.48 -2.43
N ARG A 41 -1.06 -16.47 -1.99
CA ARG A 41 -1.11 -17.78 -2.62
C ARG A 41 -1.72 -18.78 -1.68
N GLU A 42 -2.12 -19.92 -2.22
CA GLU A 42 -2.81 -20.94 -1.47
C GLU A 42 -2.03 -21.42 -0.26
N GLU A 43 -0.73 -21.31 -0.30
CA GLU A 43 0.09 -21.79 0.80
C GLU A 43 0.30 -20.73 1.85
N ALA A 44 -0.60 -19.79 1.89
CA ALA A 44 -0.68 -18.78 2.94
C ALA A 44 0.54 -17.87 3.01
N GLN A 45 1.28 -17.76 1.94
CA GLN A 45 2.37 -16.81 1.92
C GLN A 45 1.95 -15.55 1.20
N VAL A 46 2.05 -14.44 1.91
CA VAL A 46 1.75 -13.14 1.34
C VAL A 46 3.06 -12.54 0.85
N LYS A 47 3.06 -12.09 -0.39
CA LYS A 47 4.24 -11.47 -0.97
C LYS A 47 3.95 -10.01 -1.26
N PHE A 48 4.96 -9.19 -1.14
CA PHE A 48 4.88 -7.74 -1.30
C PHE A 48 5.68 -7.33 -2.52
N TYR A 49 5.03 -6.65 -3.45
CA TYR A 49 5.70 -6.13 -4.64
C TYR A 49 5.46 -4.63 -4.72
N PRO A 50 6.45 -3.84 -5.11
CA PRO A 50 6.21 -2.41 -5.27
C PRO A 50 5.03 -2.17 -6.21
N TYR A 51 4.15 -1.25 -5.83
CA TYR A 51 2.96 -0.98 -6.62
C TYR A 51 3.32 -0.44 -8.01
N ALA A 52 4.35 0.40 -8.07
CA ALA A 52 4.82 0.94 -9.34
C ALA A 52 6.31 0.62 -9.46
N PRO A 53 6.65 -0.63 -9.81
CA PRO A 53 8.04 -1.10 -9.73
C PRO A 53 8.99 -0.41 -10.69
N LEU A 54 8.47 0.22 -11.73
CA LEU A 54 9.32 0.90 -12.70
C LEU A 54 9.46 2.38 -12.41
N SER A 55 8.90 2.84 -11.29
CA SER A 55 8.95 4.25 -10.91
C SER A 55 9.81 4.42 -9.68
N THR A 56 10.43 5.59 -9.57
CA THR A 56 11.14 5.98 -8.35
C THR A 56 10.20 6.64 -7.34
N ASP A 57 8.97 6.92 -7.75
CA ASP A 57 8.02 7.60 -6.87
C ASP A 57 7.55 6.67 -5.77
N LYS A 58 7.60 7.15 -4.55
CA LYS A 58 7.15 6.40 -3.39
C LYS A 58 5.88 6.99 -2.79
N ILE A 59 5.38 8.06 -3.38
CA ILE A 59 4.15 8.71 -2.95
C ILE A 59 3.28 8.81 -4.19
N ILE A 60 2.18 8.06 -4.18
CA ILE A 60 1.34 7.91 -5.38
C ILE A 60 -0.08 8.28 -5.04
N PRO A 61 -0.64 9.31 -5.68
CA PRO A 61 -2.04 9.67 -5.46
C PRO A 61 -2.95 8.80 -6.33
N ILE A 62 -4.11 8.44 -5.79
CA ILE A 62 -5.12 7.74 -6.56
C ILE A 62 -6.48 8.40 -6.29
N PRO A 63 -7.37 8.44 -7.29
CA PRO A 63 -8.68 9.04 -7.09
C PRO A 63 -9.58 8.15 -6.23
N SER A 64 -10.51 8.77 -5.52
CA SER A 64 -11.38 8.02 -4.61
C SER A 64 -12.27 7.03 -5.34
N ASP A 65 -12.65 7.32 -6.58
CA ASP A 65 -13.53 6.42 -7.33
C ASP A 65 -12.81 5.18 -7.85
N TRP A 66 -11.51 5.09 -7.69
CA TRP A 66 -10.75 3.88 -8.03
C TRP A 66 -10.68 2.91 -6.86
N VAL A 67 -11.04 3.37 -5.66
CA VAL A 67 -10.93 2.58 -4.44
C VAL A 67 -12.26 1.91 -4.14
N VAL A 68 -12.21 0.60 -3.96
CA VAL A 68 -13.38 -0.18 -3.56
C VAL A 68 -13.56 -0.13 -2.06
N SER A 69 -12.47 -0.34 -1.32
CA SER A 69 -12.55 -0.40 0.12
C SER A 69 -11.18 -0.17 0.72
N ILE A 70 -11.15 0.32 1.96
CA ILE A 70 -9.93 0.49 2.72
C ILE A 70 -10.15 -0.25 4.04
N VAL A 71 -9.24 -1.18 4.36
CA VAL A 71 -9.42 -2.03 5.52
C VAL A 71 -8.14 -2.07 6.35
N GLU A 72 -8.28 -2.48 7.59
CA GLU A 72 -7.14 -2.65 8.48
C GLU A 72 -6.41 -3.93 8.15
N PRO A 73 -5.09 -3.90 8.05
CA PRO A 73 -4.34 -5.13 7.82
C PRO A 73 -4.30 -5.97 9.10
N MET A 74 -4.17 -7.28 8.92
CA MET A 74 -3.85 -8.13 10.05
C MET A 74 -2.50 -7.71 10.60
N GLU A 75 -2.33 -7.90 11.89
CA GLU A 75 -1.11 -7.45 12.57
C GLU A 75 0.15 -8.03 11.93
N GLU A 76 0.11 -9.29 11.58
CA GLU A 76 1.25 -9.95 10.95
C GLU A 76 1.59 -9.32 9.61
N ILE A 77 0.57 -8.97 8.85
CA ILE A 77 0.76 -8.36 7.54
C ILE A 77 1.36 -6.97 7.69
N LYS A 78 0.83 -6.21 8.65
CA LYS A 78 1.34 -4.89 8.92
C LYS A 78 2.80 -4.93 9.33
N ASN A 79 3.15 -5.86 10.21
CA ASN A 79 4.53 -5.98 10.67
C ASN A 79 5.47 -6.38 9.54
N SER A 80 5.03 -7.31 8.69
CA SER A 80 5.82 -7.71 7.54
C SER A 80 6.03 -6.56 6.57
N TYR A 81 5.00 -5.75 6.37
CA TYR A 81 5.13 -4.58 5.52
C TYR A 81 6.15 -3.60 6.08
N LEU A 82 6.07 -3.34 7.38
CA LEU A 82 7.00 -2.39 8.01
C LEU A 82 8.43 -2.90 7.93
N GLU A 83 8.63 -4.20 8.12
CA GLU A 83 9.94 -4.78 7.95
C GLU A 83 10.44 -4.68 6.52
N ASN A 84 9.53 -4.82 5.59
CA ASN A 84 9.88 -4.78 4.18
C ASN A 84 10.42 -3.42 3.79
N ILE A 85 9.79 -2.35 4.23
CA ILE A 85 10.28 -1.01 3.89
C ILE A 85 11.56 -0.67 4.63
N ASP A 86 11.74 -1.16 5.85
CA ASP A 86 12.98 -0.96 6.60
C ASP A 86 14.09 -1.85 6.07
N GLY A 87 13.77 -3.13 5.88
CA GLY A 87 14.75 -4.08 5.41
C GLY A 87 15.26 -3.76 4.04
N LYS A 88 14.47 -3.07 3.25
CA LYS A 88 14.89 -2.68 1.93
C LYS A 88 16.06 -1.72 1.99
N SER A 89 16.05 -0.78 2.94
CA SER A 89 17.18 0.10 3.07
C SER A 89 18.41 -0.66 3.52
N GLU A 90 18.24 -1.65 4.36
CA GLU A 90 19.37 -2.44 4.80
C GLU A 90 19.94 -3.31 3.71
N SER A 91 19.06 -3.89 2.91
CA SER A 91 19.56 -4.79 1.87
C SER A 91 20.27 -4.04 0.79
N THR A 92 19.97 -2.78 0.57
CA THR A 92 20.70 -2.04 -0.44
C THR A 92 22.13 -1.75 -0.02
N ASP A 93 22.40 -1.87 1.24
CA ASP A 93 23.75 -1.64 1.75
C ASP A 93 24.66 -2.83 1.54
N SER A 94 24.10 -3.94 1.26
CA SER A 94 24.93 -5.15 1.14
C SER A 94 25.38 -5.43 -0.28
#